data_2da557f088f9087b0d661c05bbe97bbe
#
_entry.id   2da557f088f9087b0d661c05bbe97bbe
#
_cell.length_a   1.000
_cell.length_b   1.000
_cell.length_c   1.000
_cell.angle_alpha   90.00
_cell.angle_beta   90.00
_cell.angle_gamma   90.00
#
_symmetry.space_group_name_H-M   'P 1'
#
loop_
_entity.id
_entity.type
_entity.pdbx_description
1 polymer ?
#
loop_
_entity_poly.entity_id
_entity_poly.type
_entity_poly.pdbx_seq_one_letter_code
_entity_poly.pdbx_strand_id
1 'polypeptide(L)'
;MKVKTILVSQPEPKVENSPYFDLQDRQKVKIDFRPFIHVEGVTAKEVRLQKVDFSSYTAIIMTSRNAVDHFFRVADEMRFKVPDSMKYFCQSEAVAFYLQKYVVYRKRKIYVGKRNFQDLSPLIKKYKDEKFLLPSSDKLKPIVPLMLDEIGVKWKHVSI
;
A
#
# COMPACT_ATOMS: atom_id res chain seq x y z
N MET A 1 12.27 22.13 -33.78
CA MET A 1 11.32 21.01 -33.93
C MET A 1 10.11 21.26 -33.01
N LYS A 2 8.88 21.26 -33.52
CA LYS A 2 7.68 21.54 -32.69
C LYS A 2 7.03 20.22 -32.27
N VAL A 3 6.88 20.00 -30.97
CA VAL A 3 6.18 18.83 -30.45
C VAL A 3 4.70 18.90 -30.85
N LYS A 4 4.18 17.82 -31.42
CA LYS A 4 2.76 17.70 -31.81
C LYS A 4 1.98 16.76 -30.93
N THR A 5 2.63 15.73 -30.41
CA THR A 5 1.99 14.69 -29.56
C THR A 5 2.88 14.36 -28.39
N ILE A 6 2.26 14.17 -27.23
CA ILE A 6 2.90 13.74 -25.97
C ILE A 6 2.26 12.43 -25.56
N LEU A 7 3.06 11.40 -25.30
CA LEU A 7 2.61 10.14 -24.74
C LEU A 7 2.80 10.16 -23.22
N VAL A 8 1.73 9.91 -22.48
CA VAL A 8 1.74 9.84 -21.01
C VAL A 8 1.45 8.40 -20.58
N SER A 9 2.40 7.77 -19.87
CA SER A 9 2.28 6.38 -19.41
C SER A 9 1.43 6.22 -18.14
N GLN A 10 0.36 6.97 -18.04
CA GLN A 10 -0.60 6.94 -16.93
C GLN A 10 -2.03 6.86 -17.47
N PRO A 11 -2.99 6.37 -16.67
CA PRO A 11 -4.41 6.49 -17.01
C PRO A 11 -4.81 7.95 -17.21
N GLU A 12 -5.76 8.18 -18.09
CA GLU A 12 -6.34 9.51 -18.31
C GLU A 12 -6.94 10.04 -17.00
N PRO A 13 -6.63 11.30 -16.62
CA PRO A 13 -7.22 11.92 -15.44
C PRO A 13 -8.74 11.98 -15.52
N LYS A 14 -9.41 11.60 -14.42
CA LYS A 14 -10.88 11.68 -14.31
C LYS A 14 -11.39 13.06 -13.90
N VAL A 15 -10.48 13.98 -13.56
CA VAL A 15 -10.80 15.35 -13.12
C VAL A 15 -10.62 16.32 -14.28
N GLU A 16 -11.64 17.13 -14.56
CA GLU A 16 -11.63 18.09 -15.66
C GLU A 16 -10.51 19.14 -15.55
N ASN A 17 -10.16 19.57 -14.33
CA ASN A 17 -9.10 20.55 -14.07
C ASN A 17 -7.70 19.92 -13.97
N SER A 18 -7.40 18.93 -14.82
CA SER A 18 -6.08 18.32 -14.85
C SER A 18 -5.07 19.23 -15.55
N PRO A 19 -3.84 19.40 -15.01
CA PRO A 19 -2.77 20.14 -15.69
C PRO A 19 -2.43 19.62 -17.12
N TYR A 20 -2.75 18.36 -17.40
CA TYR A 20 -2.58 17.78 -18.73
C TYR A 20 -3.52 18.40 -19.76
N PHE A 21 -4.77 18.65 -19.41
CA PHE A 21 -5.75 19.27 -20.30
C PHE A 21 -5.40 20.75 -20.54
N ASP A 22 -5.01 21.47 -19.49
CA ASP A 22 -4.48 22.83 -19.63
C ASP A 22 -3.28 22.91 -20.57
N LEU A 23 -2.37 21.95 -20.47
CA LEU A 23 -1.20 21.88 -21.36
C LEU A 23 -1.61 21.61 -22.80
N GLN A 24 -2.55 20.69 -23.02
CA GLN A 24 -3.10 20.36 -24.34
C GLN A 24 -3.67 21.61 -25.01
N ASP A 25 -4.47 22.38 -24.29
CA ASP A 25 -5.15 23.56 -24.81
C ASP A 25 -4.19 24.73 -25.05
N ARG A 26 -3.29 25.01 -24.10
CA ARG A 26 -2.33 26.14 -24.21
C ARG A 26 -1.29 25.91 -25.30
N GLN A 27 -0.77 24.70 -25.44
CA GLN A 27 0.32 24.38 -26.34
C GLN A 27 -0.17 23.80 -27.69
N LYS A 28 -1.48 23.54 -27.82
CA LYS A 28 -2.10 22.88 -28.99
C LYS A 28 -1.37 21.58 -29.37
N VAL A 29 -1.07 20.77 -28.32
CA VAL A 29 -0.47 19.45 -28.47
C VAL A 29 -1.51 18.38 -28.18
N LYS A 30 -1.42 17.24 -28.86
CA LYS A 30 -2.23 16.06 -28.52
C LYS A 30 -1.57 15.30 -27.36
N ILE A 31 -2.34 14.97 -26.32
CA ILE A 31 -1.88 14.09 -25.27
C ILE A 31 -2.55 12.72 -25.45
N ASP A 32 -1.75 11.66 -25.52
CA ASP A 32 -2.19 10.27 -25.64
C ASP A 32 -1.86 9.55 -24.32
N PHE A 33 -2.88 9.14 -23.58
CA PHE A 33 -2.72 8.45 -22.31
C PHE A 33 -2.71 6.94 -22.55
N ARG A 34 -1.59 6.28 -22.20
CA ARG A 34 -1.42 4.83 -22.30
C ARG A 34 -0.76 4.28 -21.05
N PRO A 35 -1.51 3.71 -20.12
CA PRO A 35 -0.93 3.07 -18.94
C PRO A 35 -0.15 1.82 -19.37
N PHE A 36 1.16 1.82 -19.13
CA PHE A 36 2.02 0.65 -19.39
C PHE A 36 2.12 -0.30 -18.19
N ILE A 37 1.72 0.17 -17.02
CA ILE A 37 1.71 -0.63 -15.80
C ILE A 37 0.26 -0.78 -15.36
N HIS A 38 -0.14 -2.02 -15.16
CA HIS A 38 -1.42 -2.40 -14.61
C HIS A 38 -1.19 -3.10 -13.28
N VAL A 39 -1.93 -2.71 -12.25
CA VAL A 39 -1.87 -3.33 -10.92
C VAL A 39 -3.18 -4.08 -10.71
N GLU A 40 -3.08 -5.39 -10.65
CA GLU A 40 -4.19 -6.27 -10.31
C GLU A 40 -4.01 -6.84 -8.91
N GLY A 41 -5.10 -6.91 -8.16
CA GLY A 41 -5.07 -7.55 -6.86
C GLY A 41 -5.08 -9.08 -7.00
N VAL A 42 -4.27 -9.74 -6.20
CA VAL A 42 -4.26 -11.21 -6.09
C VAL A 42 -5.62 -11.71 -5.58
N THR A 43 -6.13 -12.78 -6.15
CA THR A 43 -7.43 -13.33 -5.74
C THR A 43 -7.37 -13.97 -4.35
N ALA A 44 -8.50 -13.99 -3.63
CA ALA A 44 -8.57 -14.68 -2.33
C ALA A 44 -8.18 -16.17 -2.41
N LYS A 45 -8.42 -16.83 -3.55
CA LYS A 45 -7.99 -18.21 -3.79
C LYS A 45 -6.47 -18.34 -3.76
N GLU A 46 -5.77 -17.45 -4.46
CA GLU A 46 -4.29 -17.41 -4.50
C GLU A 46 -3.70 -17.03 -3.15
N VAL A 47 -4.35 -16.10 -2.42
CA VAL A 47 -3.93 -15.74 -1.05
C VAL A 47 -4.07 -16.94 -0.11
N ARG A 48 -5.14 -17.73 -0.20
CA ARG A 48 -5.29 -18.97 0.60
C ARG A 48 -4.19 -20.00 0.31
N LEU A 49 -3.72 -20.08 -0.93
CA LEU A 49 -2.60 -20.96 -1.30
C LEU A 49 -1.28 -20.59 -0.61
N GLN A 50 -1.11 -19.33 -0.19
CA GLN A 50 0.06 -18.86 0.57
C GLN A 50 0.05 -19.37 2.02
N LYS A 51 -1.04 -19.98 2.48
CA LYS A 51 -1.20 -20.58 3.84
C LYS A 51 -0.87 -19.60 4.96
N VAL A 52 -1.24 -18.34 4.81
CA VAL A 52 -1.06 -17.29 5.83
C VAL A 52 -2.36 -17.14 6.60
N ASP A 53 -2.31 -17.47 7.88
CA ASP A 53 -3.44 -17.27 8.80
C ASP A 53 -3.43 -15.84 9.34
N PHE A 54 -4.31 -14.99 8.84
CA PHE A 54 -4.41 -13.58 9.23
C PHE A 54 -4.74 -13.39 10.72
N SER A 55 -5.44 -14.36 11.32
CA SER A 55 -5.83 -14.28 12.74
C SER A 55 -4.66 -14.39 13.70
N SER A 56 -3.54 -14.93 13.25
CA SER A 56 -2.34 -15.11 14.06
C SER A 56 -1.50 -13.83 14.23
N TYR A 57 -1.85 -12.74 13.49
CA TYR A 57 -1.10 -11.48 13.51
C TYR A 57 -1.81 -10.41 14.34
N THR A 58 -1.02 -9.57 15.00
CA THR A 58 -1.50 -8.49 15.87
C THR A 58 -1.19 -7.10 15.33
N ALA A 59 -0.35 -7.03 14.29
CA ALA A 59 0.06 -5.81 13.64
C ALA A 59 0.14 -5.98 12.11
N ILE A 60 -0.17 -4.92 11.38
CA ILE A 60 -0.09 -4.89 9.92
C ILE A 60 0.78 -3.71 9.48
N ILE A 61 1.71 -3.97 8.54
CA ILE A 61 2.54 -2.93 7.94
C ILE A 61 1.94 -2.53 6.60
N MET A 62 1.49 -1.28 6.48
CA MET A 62 0.88 -0.72 5.27
C MET A 62 1.87 0.19 4.55
N THR A 63 2.32 -0.23 3.36
CA THR A 63 3.34 0.48 2.58
C THR A 63 2.77 1.39 1.50
N SER A 64 1.52 1.19 1.09
CA SER A 64 0.86 1.95 0.02
C SER A 64 -0.66 1.95 0.17
N ARG A 65 -1.33 2.83 -0.57
CA ARG A 65 -2.81 2.84 -0.67
C ARG A 65 -3.34 1.56 -1.30
N ASN A 66 -2.67 1.05 -2.33
CA ASN A 66 -3.04 -0.21 -2.96
C ASN A 66 -2.95 -1.39 -1.98
N ALA A 67 -1.91 -1.42 -1.13
CA ALA A 67 -1.80 -2.44 -0.09
C ALA A 67 -2.97 -2.36 0.91
N VAL A 68 -3.44 -1.15 1.24
CA VAL A 68 -4.62 -0.96 2.08
C VAL A 68 -5.87 -1.53 1.38
N ASP A 69 -6.16 -1.07 0.15
CA ASP A 69 -7.36 -1.50 -0.58
C ASP A 69 -7.40 -3.02 -0.77
N HIS A 70 -6.28 -3.61 -1.25
CA HIS A 70 -6.24 -5.04 -1.52
C HIS A 70 -6.28 -5.88 -0.24
N PHE A 71 -5.66 -5.43 0.85
CA PHE A 71 -5.74 -6.15 2.13
C PHE A 71 -7.19 -6.24 2.62
N PHE A 72 -7.92 -5.12 2.67
CA PHE A 72 -9.30 -5.14 3.14
C PHE A 72 -10.23 -5.87 2.19
N ARG A 73 -10.02 -5.76 0.87
CA ARG A 73 -10.74 -6.56 -0.13
C ARG A 73 -10.55 -8.08 0.12
N VAL A 74 -9.29 -8.52 0.26
CA VAL A 74 -8.99 -9.94 0.51
C VAL A 74 -9.52 -10.39 1.87
N ALA A 75 -9.40 -9.57 2.91
CA ALA A 75 -9.95 -9.87 4.22
C ALA A 75 -11.48 -10.12 4.16
N ASP A 76 -12.20 -9.26 3.43
CA ASP A 76 -13.65 -9.41 3.21
C ASP A 76 -13.98 -10.68 2.41
N GLU A 77 -13.32 -10.93 1.27
CA GLU A 77 -13.47 -12.13 0.45
C GLU A 77 -13.15 -13.42 1.21
N MET A 78 -12.22 -13.34 2.16
CA MET A 78 -11.87 -14.47 3.06
C MET A 78 -12.76 -14.57 4.30
N ARG A 79 -13.69 -13.62 4.48
CA ARG A 79 -14.55 -13.50 5.67
C ARG A 79 -13.74 -13.32 6.96
N PHE A 80 -12.57 -12.69 6.85
CA PHE A 80 -11.74 -12.37 8.00
C PHE A 80 -12.13 -10.99 8.54
N LYS A 81 -12.74 -10.98 9.73
CA LYS A 81 -13.03 -9.74 10.44
C LYS A 81 -11.77 -9.27 11.15
N VAL A 82 -11.21 -8.16 10.68
CA VAL A 82 -10.00 -7.58 11.29
C VAL A 82 -10.33 -7.12 12.73
N PRO A 83 -9.61 -7.62 13.76
CA PRO A 83 -9.90 -7.28 15.13
C PRO A 83 -9.71 -5.79 15.45
N ASP A 84 -10.55 -5.25 16.32
CA ASP A 84 -10.40 -3.86 16.80
C ASP A 84 -9.07 -3.60 17.52
N SER A 85 -8.41 -4.66 18.02
CA SER A 85 -7.09 -4.59 18.64
C SER A 85 -5.94 -4.48 17.66
N MET A 86 -6.17 -4.69 16.36
CA MET A 86 -5.15 -4.67 15.32
C MET A 86 -4.39 -3.33 15.31
N LYS A 87 -3.07 -3.41 15.25
CA LYS A 87 -2.19 -2.25 15.12
C LYS A 87 -1.76 -2.07 13.67
N TYR A 88 -1.64 -0.83 13.23
CA TYR A 88 -1.26 -0.50 11.86
C TYR A 88 0.00 0.35 11.86
N PHE A 89 0.98 -0.07 11.07
CA PHE A 89 2.24 0.64 10.87
C PHE A 89 2.27 1.15 9.43
N CYS A 90 1.94 2.42 9.26
CA CYS A 90 1.81 3.05 7.95
C CYS A 90 3.12 3.73 7.55
N GLN A 91 3.60 3.47 6.34
CA GLN A 91 4.86 4.02 5.85
C GLN A 91 4.87 5.55 5.83
N SER A 92 3.72 6.18 5.60
CA SER A 92 3.58 7.64 5.52
C SER A 92 2.22 8.12 6.02
N GLU A 93 2.11 9.43 6.31
CA GLU A 93 0.84 10.06 6.66
C GLU A 93 -0.24 9.88 5.59
N ALA A 94 0.12 9.92 4.32
CA ALA A 94 -0.81 9.71 3.22
C ALA A 94 -1.43 8.30 3.23
N VAL A 95 -0.67 7.28 3.63
CA VAL A 95 -1.18 5.91 3.81
C VAL A 95 -2.06 5.82 5.05
N ALA A 96 -1.64 6.43 6.17
CA ALA A 96 -2.42 6.44 7.40
C ALA A 96 -3.75 7.19 7.25
N PHE A 97 -3.75 8.30 6.51
CA PHE A 97 -4.98 9.02 6.18
C PHE A 97 -5.91 8.16 5.30
N TYR A 98 -5.36 7.49 4.30
CA TYR A 98 -6.13 6.62 3.41
C TYR A 98 -6.72 5.41 4.14
N LEU A 99 -6.01 4.87 5.13
CA LEU A 99 -6.46 3.76 5.95
C LEU A 99 -7.79 4.07 6.69
N GLN A 100 -8.08 5.34 6.97
CA GLN A 100 -9.33 5.76 7.62
C GLN A 100 -10.59 5.45 6.81
N LYS A 101 -10.44 5.13 5.53
CA LYS A 101 -11.55 4.61 4.71
C LYS A 101 -12.10 3.28 5.25
N TYR A 102 -11.27 2.50 5.94
CA TYR A 102 -11.57 1.16 6.41
C TYR A 102 -11.64 1.03 7.93
N VAL A 103 -10.89 1.86 8.65
CA VAL A 103 -10.80 1.78 10.11
C VAL A 103 -10.92 3.16 10.76
N VAL A 104 -11.50 3.19 11.96
CA VAL A 104 -11.56 4.44 12.75
C VAL A 104 -10.16 4.80 13.24
N TYR A 105 -9.74 6.04 12.99
CA TYR A 105 -8.43 6.52 13.42
C TYR A 105 -8.32 6.52 14.95
N ARG A 106 -7.30 5.85 15.48
CA ARG A 106 -6.97 5.83 16.90
C ARG A 106 -5.45 5.92 17.08
N LYS A 107 -4.96 7.00 17.70
CA LYS A 107 -3.53 7.24 17.96
C LYS A 107 -2.77 6.06 18.57
N ARG A 108 -3.46 5.23 19.37
CA ARG A 108 -2.87 4.05 20.03
C ARG A 108 -2.74 2.83 19.14
N LYS A 109 -3.26 2.90 17.90
CA LYS A 109 -3.31 1.77 16.97
C LYS A 109 -2.69 2.05 15.62
N ILE A 110 -2.52 3.32 15.26
CA ILE A 110 -1.95 3.73 13.97
C ILE A 110 -0.65 4.47 14.21
N TYR A 111 0.43 3.88 13.76
CA TYR A 111 1.80 4.36 13.87
C TYR A 111 2.28 4.76 12.49
N VAL A 112 2.90 5.93 12.36
CA VAL A 112 3.19 6.53 11.07
C VAL A 112 4.67 6.83 10.93
N GLY A 113 5.27 6.31 9.84
CA GLY A 113 6.59 6.73 9.37
C GLY A 113 6.53 8.08 8.65
N LYS A 114 7.67 8.60 8.22
CA LYS A 114 7.74 9.89 7.53
C LYS A 114 7.55 9.72 6.01
N ARG A 115 8.46 9.03 5.35
CA ARG A 115 8.46 8.84 3.87
C ARG A 115 8.88 7.45 3.45
N ASN A 116 9.88 6.89 4.11
CA ASN A 116 10.52 5.64 3.74
C ASN A 116 10.14 4.52 4.70
N PHE A 117 10.32 3.28 4.25
CA PHE A 117 10.07 2.11 5.09
C PHE A 117 10.96 2.11 6.34
N GLN A 118 12.21 2.57 6.22
CA GLN A 118 13.16 2.65 7.32
C GLN A 118 12.69 3.55 8.47
N ASP A 119 11.86 4.55 8.18
CA ASP A 119 11.30 5.43 9.21
C ASP A 119 10.38 4.67 10.19
N LEU A 120 9.90 3.48 9.81
CA LEU A 120 9.12 2.60 10.69
C LEU A 120 10.00 1.83 11.69
N SER A 121 11.31 1.71 11.45
CA SER A 121 12.21 0.91 12.29
C SER A 121 12.11 1.23 13.79
N PRO A 122 12.14 2.50 14.26
CA PRO A 122 12.02 2.82 15.67
C PRO A 122 10.67 2.40 16.26
N LEU A 123 9.61 2.55 15.46
CA LEU A 123 8.25 2.18 15.86
C LEU A 123 8.11 0.66 15.97
N ILE A 124 8.59 -0.08 14.97
CA ILE A 124 8.58 -1.55 14.96
C ILE A 124 9.42 -2.10 16.13
N LYS A 125 10.59 -1.55 16.39
CA LYS A 125 11.43 -1.90 17.55
C LYS A 125 10.71 -1.73 18.88
N LYS A 126 9.95 -0.65 19.04
CA LYS A 126 9.17 -0.38 20.24
C LYS A 126 8.07 -1.44 20.48
N TYR A 127 7.57 -2.04 19.41
CA TYR A 127 6.49 -3.03 19.45
C TYR A 127 6.97 -4.40 18.96
N LYS A 128 8.21 -4.77 19.29
CA LYS A 128 8.86 -6.01 18.82
C LYS A 128 8.14 -7.31 19.21
N ASP A 129 7.29 -7.26 20.22
CA ASP A 129 6.53 -8.43 20.68
C ASP A 129 5.27 -8.70 19.84
N GLU A 130 4.91 -7.76 18.94
CA GLU A 130 3.81 -7.95 17.99
C GLU A 130 4.20 -8.92 16.88
N LYS A 131 3.21 -9.55 16.29
CA LYS A 131 3.36 -10.37 15.09
C LYS A 131 2.90 -9.58 13.89
N PHE A 132 3.84 -9.29 13.01
CA PHE A 132 3.61 -8.39 11.88
C PHE A 132 3.19 -9.14 10.61
N LEU A 133 2.10 -8.71 9.99
CA LEU A 133 1.73 -9.07 8.64
C LEU A 133 2.14 -7.93 7.69
N LEU A 134 2.79 -8.27 6.60
CA LEU A 134 3.18 -7.32 5.55
C LEU A 134 2.46 -7.65 4.23
N PRO A 135 1.27 -7.11 4.01
CA PRO A 135 0.59 -7.22 2.73
C PRO A 135 1.25 -6.28 1.71
N SER A 136 1.67 -6.82 0.57
CA SER A 136 2.24 -6.04 -0.54
C SER A 136 2.19 -6.83 -1.85
N SER A 137 2.77 -6.27 -2.93
CA SER A 137 2.99 -7.01 -4.17
C SER A 137 3.91 -8.21 -3.97
N ASP A 138 3.94 -9.10 -4.95
CA ASP A 138 4.80 -10.29 -5.00
C ASP A 138 6.31 -9.97 -4.86
N LYS A 139 6.72 -8.77 -5.29
CA LYS A 139 8.12 -8.32 -5.25
C LYS A 139 8.35 -7.33 -4.12
N LEU A 140 8.95 -7.81 -3.04
CA LEU A 140 9.44 -6.94 -1.96
C LEU A 140 10.77 -6.28 -2.33
N LYS A 141 10.93 -5.02 -1.95
CA LYS A 141 12.26 -4.38 -1.98
C LYS A 141 13.17 -5.09 -0.97
N PRO A 142 14.42 -5.46 -1.34
CA PRO A 142 15.32 -6.22 -0.47
C PRO A 142 15.55 -5.60 0.92
N ILE A 143 15.49 -4.28 1.01
CA ILE A 143 15.68 -3.57 2.28
C ILE A 143 14.60 -3.90 3.33
N VAL A 144 13.40 -4.30 2.90
CA VAL A 144 12.28 -4.56 3.82
C VAL A 144 12.50 -5.80 4.67
N PRO A 145 12.74 -7.00 4.08
CA PRO A 145 13.04 -8.18 4.88
C PRO A 145 14.33 -8.00 5.71
N LEU A 146 15.39 -7.43 5.13
CA LEU A 146 16.65 -7.19 5.86
C LEU A 146 16.42 -6.38 7.14
N MET A 147 15.65 -5.29 7.06
CA MET A 147 15.37 -4.46 8.23
C MET A 147 14.51 -5.18 9.28
N LEU A 148 13.49 -5.92 8.86
CA LEU A 148 12.61 -6.64 9.78
C LEU A 148 13.35 -7.79 10.49
N ASP A 149 14.22 -8.49 9.77
CA ASP A 149 15.06 -9.56 10.31
C ASP A 149 16.13 -9.00 11.26
N GLU A 150 16.75 -7.86 10.94
CA GLU A 150 17.71 -7.16 11.80
C GLU A 150 17.08 -6.71 13.13
N ILE A 151 15.83 -6.21 13.07
CA ILE A 151 15.07 -5.86 14.28
C ILE A 151 14.71 -7.10 15.10
N GLY A 152 14.61 -8.27 14.48
CA GLY A 152 14.28 -9.53 15.13
C GLY A 152 12.80 -9.69 15.46
N VAL A 153 11.90 -9.09 14.68
CA VAL A 153 10.45 -9.24 14.87
C VAL A 153 9.89 -10.47 14.14
N LYS A 154 8.80 -11.00 14.65
CA LYS A 154 8.04 -12.05 13.96
C LYS A 154 7.20 -11.40 12.86
N TRP A 155 7.51 -11.71 11.62
CA TRP A 155 6.78 -11.14 10.49
C TRP A 155 6.53 -12.16 9.38
N LYS A 156 5.54 -11.88 8.56
CA LYS A 156 5.23 -12.67 7.35
C LYS A 156 4.76 -11.73 6.23
N HIS A 157 5.28 -11.97 5.06
CA HIS A 157 4.80 -11.37 3.82
C HIS A 157 3.57 -12.12 3.31
N VAL A 158 2.62 -11.39 2.80
CA VAL A 158 1.51 -11.92 1.99
C VAL A 158 1.37 -11.10 0.72
N SER A 159 1.40 -11.77 -0.41
CA SER A 159 1.15 -11.15 -1.72
C SER A 159 -0.35 -10.97 -1.92
N ILE A 160 -0.78 -9.73 -2.23
CA ILE A 160 -2.21 -9.34 -2.32
C ILE A 160 -2.52 -8.56 -3.59
#